data_769d789c183241b4dfd217719102691e
#
_entry.id   769d789c183241b4dfd217719102691e
#
_cell.length_a   1.000
_cell.length_b   1.000
_cell.length_c   1.000
_cell.angle_alpha   90.00
_cell.angle_beta   90.00
_cell.angle_gamma   90.00
#
_symmetry.space_group_name_H-M   'P 1'
#
loop_
_entity.id
_entity.type
_entity.pdbx_description
1 polymer ?
#
loop_
_entity_poly.entity_id
_entity_poly.type
_entity_poly.pdbx_seq_one_letter_code
_entity_poly.pdbx_strand_id
1 'polypeptide(L)'
;MRKRGLSILLTAAMTAAALSGCSSSAQDAAAGGTSAEESSQADAAESEDAAPSDSSSDEAAETASGEEDNVIRVGVICSMTGGSAVYGEGAQNAVDMAVEEINSGDYPYKIEIVNNGNVMDDASDSRQAINAYNSLMAEGPEAIVGCFFSSVTLPIAEQAATDNMLLLATGATNVDVTLKGDTIFRDCFIDPYQGKMAAQFAAEQGWSKAAVIYANDDDYSNGLKDAFIENAEANGIEVVYVGECTTTDTDYSSQASQVVANGADFLFYPCFLDTVPLLVGAARDAGFEGAIMGGDGWDGADTSGMEDQFANCYFTNHYSSEDTAPAVANFVSKFTETYGTESLNGCAALYYDAIYMLEQAAENAGGTDTASLVEGMTGMTFTGVGGTFTLDENGDPEKSVAINTYEDGQMKWLLTLSPEGEQE
;
A
#
# COMPACT_ATOMS: atom_id res chain seq x y z
N MET A 1 47.21 37.76 31.30
CA MET A 1 48.45 36.95 31.34
C MET A 1 48.32 35.83 30.33
N ARG A 2 48.97 36.03 29.22
CA ARG A 2 50.13 35.23 28.70
C ARG A 2 49.81 33.73 28.57
N LYS A 3 49.57 33.27 27.34
CA LYS A 3 50.48 32.76 26.27
C LYS A 3 50.58 31.23 26.37
N ARG A 4 50.40 30.40 25.36
CA ARG A 4 50.99 30.01 24.06
C ARG A 4 50.37 28.64 23.73
N GLY A 5 49.91 28.26 22.62
CA GLY A 5 50.53 28.21 21.30
C GLY A 5 51.34 26.92 21.10
N LEU A 6 50.80 25.95 20.33
CA LEU A 6 51.68 25.07 19.54
C LEU A 6 50.89 24.41 18.36
N SER A 7 51.26 24.90 17.17
CA SER A 7 50.92 24.26 15.90
C SER A 7 51.93 23.12 15.63
N ILE A 8 51.46 22.02 15.07
CA ILE A 8 52.35 21.11 14.31
C ILE A 8 51.62 20.74 13.02
N LEU A 9 52.18 21.26 11.93
CA LEU A 9 52.06 20.76 10.57
C LEU A 9 52.95 19.50 10.39
N LEU A 10 52.51 18.52 9.63
CA LEU A 10 53.34 17.68 8.77
C LEU A 10 52.48 16.99 7.71
N THR A 11 52.47 17.51 6.54
CA THR A 11 53.07 17.16 5.22
C THR A 11 52.80 15.78 4.66
N ALA A 12 52.32 15.87 3.47
CA ALA A 12 51.99 14.97 2.39
C ALA A 12 53.02 13.87 2.06
N ALA A 13 52.55 12.78 1.50
CA ALA A 13 53.25 12.07 0.45
C ALA A 13 52.25 11.39 -0.51
N MET A 14 52.26 11.86 -1.74
CA MET A 14 51.75 11.21 -2.94
C MET A 14 52.65 10.02 -3.33
N THR A 15 52.05 8.94 -3.80
CA THR A 15 52.72 8.12 -4.82
C THR A 15 51.69 7.62 -5.82
N ALA A 16 51.83 8.13 -7.03
CA ALA A 16 51.21 7.66 -8.24
C ALA A 16 52.06 6.48 -8.81
N ALA A 17 51.38 5.49 -9.33
CA ALA A 17 51.99 4.57 -10.30
C ALA A 17 50.96 4.27 -11.38
N ALA A 18 51.25 4.84 -12.55
CA ALA A 18 50.65 4.52 -13.83
C ALA A 18 51.52 3.45 -14.53
N LEU A 19 50.92 2.82 -15.48
CA LEU A 19 51.40 2.30 -16.78
C LEU A 19 50.75 0.96 -17.08
N SER A 20 50.03 0.93 -18.07
CA SER A 20 50.08 0.80 -19.55
C SER A 20 49.92 -0.68 -19.92
N GLY A 21 49.21 -1.05 -20.90
CA GLY A 21 48.79 -0.47 -22.12
C GLY A 21 48.32 -1.55 -23.09
N CYS A 22 47.69 -1.05 -24.14
CA CYS A 22 47.67 -1.56 -25.52
C CYS A 22 46.87 -2.84 -25.80
N SER A 23 45.79 -2.73 -26.48
CA SER A 23 45.46 -2.46 -27.91
C SER A 23 45.61 -3.73 -28.76
N SER A 24 44.64 -4.12 -29.47
CA SER A 24 44.29 -3.89 -30.87
C SER A 24 43.27 -4.94 -31.33
N SER A 25 42.21 -4.46 -31.88
CA SER A 25 41.78 -4.40 -33.28
C SER A 25 41.44 -5.76 -33.92
N ALA A 26 40.15 -5.92 -34.19
CA ALA A 26 39.45 -5.68 -35.43
C ALA A 26 39.51 -6.78 -36.51
N GLN A 27 38.34 -6.99 -37.08
CA GLN A 27 38.10 -7.49 -38.44
C GLN A 27 38.15 -9.02 -38.65
N ASP A 28 37.22 -9.62 -39.23
CA ASP A 28 36.19 -9.44 -40.23
C ASP A 28 35.91 -10.79 -40.87
N ALA A 29 34.70 -10.94 -41.34
CA ALA A 29 34.32 -11.66 -42.53
C ALA A 29 34.05 -13.18 -42.49
N ALA A 30 32.78 -13.44 -42.55
CA ALA A 30 32.06 -14.02 -43.69
C ALA A 30 32.18 -15.51 -44.02
N ALA A 31 31.00 -16.04 -44.15
CA ALA A 31 30.52 -16.92 -45.20
C ALA A 31 30.71 -18.44 -45.09
N GLY A 32 29.59 -19.09 -45.09
CA GLY A 32 29.29 -20.03 -46.16
C GLY A 32 29.17 -21.50 -45.80
N GLY A 33 27.99 -22.02 -46.07
CA GLY A 33 27.83 -23.30 -46.72
C GLY A 33 27.25 -24.44 -45.86
N THR A 34 25.99 -24.62 -45.93
CA THR A 34 25.20 -25.57 -46.76
C THR A 34 25.31 -27.06 -46.39
N SER A 35 24.09 -27.57 -46.19
CA SER A 35 23.53 -28.88 -46.64
C SER A 35 24.00 -30.13 -45.88
N ALA A 36 23.17 -31.02 -45.64
CA ALA A 36 21.96 -31.65 -46.10
C ALA A 36 21.80 -32.97 -45.35
N GLU A 37 20.58 -33.31 -45.07
CA GLU A 37 19.83 -34.53 -45.40
C GLU A 37 20.47 -35.87 -44.94
N GLU A 38 19.72 -36.71 -44.31
CA GLU A 38 18.81 -37.74 -44.75
C GLU A 38 18.29 -38.53 -43.53
N SER A 39 17.03 -38.67 -43.27
CA SER A 39 16.02 -39.60 -43.75
C SER A 39 16.25 -41.06 -43.38
N SER A 40 15.30 -41.64 -42.71
CA SER A 40 14.57 -42.90 -42.97
C SER A 40 13.76 -43.26 -41.75
N GLN A 41 12.45 -43.22 -41.79
CA GLN A 41 11.43 -44.08 -42.34
C GLN A 41 11.38 -45.51 -41.78
N ALA A 42 10.20 -45.70 -41.11
CA ALA A 42 9.24 -46.78 -41.22
C ALA A 42 9.56 -48.04 -40.39
N ASP A 43 8.61 -48.62 -39.67
CA ASP A 43 7.51 -49.37 -40.23
C ASP A 43 6.42 -49.67 -39.20
N ALA A 44 5.21 -49.85 -39.68
CA ALA A 44 3.99 -50.16 -39.00
C ALA A 44 3.80 -51.67 -38.80
N ALA A 45 3.00 -52.06 -37.80
CA ALA A 45 2.16 -53.25 -37.89
C ALA A 45 0.94 -53.15 -36.97
N GLU A 46 -0.20 -53.25 -37.61
CA GLU A 46 -1.55 -53.49 -37.09
C GLU A 46 -1.72 -54.86 -36.43
N SER A 47 -2.67 -54.99 -35.51
CA SER A 47 -3.84 -55.88 -35.57
C SER A 47 -4.60 -55.86 -34.26
N GLU A 48 -5.82 -55.37 -34.29
CA GLU A 48 -7.15 -56.00 -34.27
C GLU A 48 -7.56 -56.72 -32.98
N ASP A 49 -8.62 -56.13 -32.41
CA ASP A 49 -9.95 -56.66 -32.10
C ASP A 49 -10.16 -57.58 -30.88
N ALA A 50 -10.96 -57.06 -29.94
CA ALA A 50 -12.14 -57.67 -29.38
C ALA A 50 -12.72 -56.88 -28.18
N ALA A 51 -13.93 -56.38 -28.34
CA ALA A 51 -14.89 -56.09 -27.26
C ALA A 51 -15.94 -57.21 -27.25
N PRO A 52 -16.93 -57.24 -26.31
CA PRO A 52 -17.15 -56.53 -25.05
C PRO A 52 -17.53 -57.48 -23.88
N SER A 53 -17.57 -57.02 -22.64
CA SER A 53 -18.52 -57.52 -21.66
C SER A 53 -18.85 -56.48 -20.58
N ASP A 54 -20.09 -56.19 -20.57
CA ASP A 54 -20.94 -55.51 -19.64
C ASP A 54 -20.84 -56.09 -18.21
N SER A 55 -20.65 -55.23 -17.21
CA SER A 55 -21.25 -55.41 -15.88
C SER A 55 -21.24 -54.11 -15.10
N SER A 56 -22.42 -53.54 -14.98
CA SER A 56 -22.83 -52.52 -14.03
C SER A 56 -22.43 -52.88 -12.60
N SER A 57 -21.82 -51.93 -11.92
CA SER A 57 -22.04 -51.70 -10.50
C SER A 57 -21.88 -50.20 -10.22
N ASP A 58 -23.02 -49.56 -10.12
CA ASP A 58 -23.21 -48.29 -9.41
C ASP A 58 -22.75 -48.52 -7.96
N GLU A 59 -21.62 -47.99 -7.61
CA GLU A 59 -21.29 -47.64 -6.24
C GLU A 59 -20.99 -46.13 -6.28
N ALA A 60 -21.99 -45.34 -5.85
CA ALA A 60 -21.84 -43.94 -5.55
C ALA A 60 -20.68 -43.82 -4.55
N ALA A 61 -19.56 -43.31 -5.00
CA ALA A 61 -18.61 -42.69 -4.11
C ALA A 61 -19.28 -41.42 -3.57
N GLU A 62 -19.83 -41.52 -2.38
CA GLU A 62 -20.00 -40.34 -1.52
C GLU A 62 -18.60 -39.79 -1.30
N THR A 63 -18.25 -38.77 -2.08
CA THR A 63 -17.11 -37.89 -1.76
C THR A 63 -17.46 -37.20 -0.46
N ALA A 64 -16.64 -37.44 0.55
CA ALA A 64 -16.58 -36.63 1.74
C ALA A 64 -16.06 -35.23 1.32
N SER A 65 -16.97 -34.39 0.88
CA SER A 65 -16.76 -32.97 0.60
C SER A 65 -17.66 -32.22 1.58
N GLY A 66 -17.14 -31.84 2.72
CA GLY A 66 -17.95 -31.18 3.74
C GLY A 66 -17.17 -30.24 4.65
N GLU A 67 -15.83 -30.29 4.65
CA GLU A 67 -15.02 -29.40 5.49
C GLU A 67 -14.02 -28.57 4.68
N GLU A 68 -13.65 -28.95 3.45
CA GLU A 68 -12.73 -28.18 2.59
C GLU A 68 -13.45 -27.06 1.80
N ASP A 69 -14.75 -27.17 1.58
CA ASP A 69 -15.53 -26.22 0.78
C ASP A 69 -15.84 -24.89 1.50
N ASN A 70 -15.51 -24.76 2.77
CA ASN A 70 -15.82 -23.56 3.59
C ASN A 70 -14.57 -22.80 4.06
N VAL A 71 -13.42 -23.04 3.46
CA VAL A 71 -12.17 -22.34 3.79
C VAL A 71 -11.76 -21.46 2.62
N ILE A 72 -11.50 -20.20 2.90
CA ILE A 72 -10.94 -19.23 1.94
C ILE A 72 -9.43 -19.18 2.17
N ARG A 73 -8.64 -19.54 1.16
CA ARG A 73 -7.18 -19.48 1.21
C ARG A 73 -6.72 -18.13 0.68
N VAL A 74 -6.04 -17.36 1.50
CA VAL A 74 -5.71 -15.96 1.24
C VAL A 74 -4.20 -15.77 1.24
N GLY A 75 -3.67 -15.18 0.17
CA GLY A 75 -2.31 -14.64 0.14
C GLY A 75 -2.30 -13.20 0.63
N VAL A 76 -1.34 -12.84 1.48
CA VAL A 76 -1.24 -11.46 2.01
C VAL A 76 0.14 -10.89 1.72
N ILE A 77 0.21 -9.65 1.22
CA ILE A 77 1.44 -8.94 0.86
C ILE A 77 1.45 -7.58 1.53
N CYS A 78 2.55 -7.23 2.22
CA CYS A 78 2.80 -5.91 2.78
C CYS A 78 4.29 -5.70 2.99
N SER A 79 4.74 -4.46 3.21
CA SER A 79 6.15 -4.12 3.45
C SER A 79 6.58 -4.50 4.86
N MET A 80 7.18 -5.69 5.02
CA MET A 80 7.65 -6.23 6.31
C MET A 80 9.04 -5.72 6.70
N THR A 81 9.77 -5.12 5.76
CA THR A 81 11.13 -4.61 5.96
C THR A 81 11.30 -3.19 5.42
N GLY A 82 12.39 -2.51 5.83
CA GLY A 82 12.68 -1.13 5.40
C GLY A 82 12.08 -0.06 6.29
N GLY A 83 11.96 1.16 5.77
CA GLY A 83 11.44 2.33 6.51
C GLY A 83 9.98 2.23 6.92
N SER A 84 9.22 1.43 6.19
CA SER A 84 7.78 1.23 6.39
C SER A 84 7.42 -0.10 7.08
N ALA A 85 8.40 -0.77 7.72
CA ALA A 85 8.19 -2.07 8.37
C ALA A 85 7.08 -2.07 9.44
N VAL A 86 6.80 -0.92 10.04
CA VAL A 86 5.70 -0.76 11.02
C VAL A 86 4.33 -1.04 10.39
N TYR A 87 4.15 -0.79 9.09
CA TYR A 87 2.92 -1.15 8.38
C TYR A 87 2.80 -2.67 8.23
N GLY A 88 3.88 -3.34 7.82
CA GLY A 88 3.90 -4.79 7.71
C GLY A 88 3.67 -5.51 9.03
N GLU A 89 4.26 -5.03 10.12
CA GLU A 89 4.00 -5.55 11.47
C GLU A 89 2.53 -5.36 11.86
N GLY A 90 1.97 -4.18 11.59
CA GLY A 90 0.56 -3.89 11.81
C GLY A 90 -0.36 -4.81 10.99
N ALA A 91 -0.06 -5.01 9.71
CA ALA A 91 -0.78 -5.90 8.82
C ALA A 91 -0.76 -7.36 9.33
N GLN A 92 0.42 -7.90 9.68
CA GLN A 92 0.52 -9.26 10.22
C GLN A 92 -0.31 -9.42 11.49
N ASN A 93 -0.17 -8.51 12.46
CA ASN A 93 -0.89 -8.55 13.73
C ASN A 93 -2.41 -8.47 13.53
N ALA A 94 -2.85 -7.60 12.62
CA ALA A 94 -4.26 -7.41 12.30
C ALA A 94 -4.88 -8.62 11.58
N VAL A 95 -4.14 -9.20 10.62
CA VAL A 95 -4.55 -10.42 9.91
C VAL A 95 -4.65 -11.60 10.90
N ASP A 96 -3.65 -11.80 11.75
CA ASP A 96 -3.66 -12.87 12.75
C ASP A 96 -4.88 -12.74 13.68
N MET A 97 -5.18 -11.50 14.13
CA MET A 97 -6.34 -11.24 14.98
C MET A 97 -7.66 -11.52 14.27
N ALA A 98 -7.83 -11.04 13.03
CA ALA A 98 -9.06 -11.26 12.25
C ALA A 98 -9.28 -12.74 11.95
N VAL A 99 -8.23 -13.45 11.56
CA VAL A 99 -8.26 -14.91 11.29
C VAL A 99 -8.62 -15.69 12.54
N GLU A 100 -8.03 -15.36 13.70
CA GLU A 100 -8.37 -16.01 14.97
C GLU A 100 -9.85 -15.78 15.34
N GLU A 101 -10.34 -14.54 15.20
CA GLU A 101 -11.72 -14.19 15.52
C GLU A 101 -12.73 -14.89 14.59
N ILE A 102 -12.48 -14.89 13.29
CA ILE A 102 -13.35 -15.56 12.32
C ILE A 102 -13.32 -17.08 12.54
N ASN A 103 -12.13 -17.67 12.71
CA ASN A 103 -11.98 -19.10 12.83
C ASN A 103 -12.52 -19.68 14.15
N SER A 104 -12.48 -18.90 15.23
CA SER A 104 -13.03 -19.28 16.53
C SER A 104 -14.50 -18.87 16.72
N GLY A 105 -14.99 -17.95 15.89
CA GLY A 105 -16.35 -17.40 15.95
C GLY A 105 -17.39 -18.27 15.22
N ASP A 106 -18.61 -17.77 15.19
CA ASP A 106 -19.75 -18.42 14.50
C ASP A 106 -19.91 -17.85 13.08
N TYR A 107 -18.81 -17.92 12.30
CA TYR A 107 -18.78 -17.52 10.89
C TYR A 107 -18.90 -18.78 10.02
N PRO A 108 -19.70 -18.76 8.92
CA PRO A 108 -19.89 -19.91 8.06
C PRO A 108 -18.66 -20.29 7.29
N TYR A 109 -17.81 -19.32 6.95
CA TYR A 109 -16.56 -19.51 6.25
C TYR A 109 -15.37 -19.27 7.17
N LYS A 110 -14.27 -19.95 6.91
CA LYS A 110 -13.03 -19.86 7.67
C LYS A 110 -11.92 -19.32 6.77
N ILE A 111 -10.90 -18.77 7.36
CA ILE A 111 -9.78 -18.15 6.64
C ILE A 111 -8.50 -18.97 6.90
N GLU A 112 -7.77 -19.28 5.85
CA GLU A 112 -6.40 -19.83 5.90
C GLU A 112 -5.47 -18.85 5.18
N ILE A 113 -4.50 -18.29 5.89
CA ILE A 113 -3.43 -17.51 5.24
C ILE A 113 -2.39 -18.50 4.71
N VAL A 114 -2.19 -18.50 3.38
CA VAL A 114 -1.11 -19.27 2.74
C VAL A 114 0.27 -18.73 3.18
N ASN A 115 1.37 -19.32 2.72
CA ASN A 115 2.71 -18.97 3.21
C ASN A 115 2.87 -19.25 4.73
N ASN A 116 2.30 -20.35 5.20
CA ASN A 116 2.34 -20.75 6.62
C ASN A 116 1.81 -19.68 7.60
N GLY A 117 0.80 -18.93 7.20
CA GLY A 117 0.19 -17.88 8.03
C GLY A 117 0.93 -16.54 7.99
N ASN A 118 1.95 -16.37 7.15
CA ASN A 118 2.75 -15.15 7.16
C ASN A 118 2.41 -14.22 6.00
N VAL A 119 2.44 -12.92 6.29
CA VAL A 119 2.46 -11.87 5.27
C VAL A 119 3.76 -11.94 4.48
N MET A 120 3.67 -11.85 3.15
CA MET A 120 4.82 -11.81 2.26
C MET A 120 5.36 -10.38 2.17
N ASP A 121 6.69 -10.25 2.24
CA ASP A 121 7.38 -8.96 2.18
C ASP A 121 7.52 -8.48 0.74
N ASP A 122 6.99 -7.29 0.44
CA ASP A 122 7.23 -6.58 -0.81
C ASP A 122 8.41 -5.58 -0.70
N ALA A 123 8.91 -5.32 0.52
CA ALA A 123 9.98 -4.39 0.83
C ALA A 123 9.79 -2.99 0.17
N SER A 124 8.56 -2.56 -0.06
CA SER A 124 8.19 -1.35 -0.81
C SER A 124 8.82 -1.28 -2.22
N ASP A 125 9.08 -2.45 -2.84
CA ASP A 125 9.69 -2.58 -4.19
C ASP A 125 8.77 -3.40 -5.10
N SER A 126 8.37 -2.81 -6.24
CA SER A 126 7.42 -3.43 -7.19
C SER A 126 7.88 -4.79 -7.72
N ARG A 127 9.19 -5.03 -7.87
CA ARG A 127 9.72 -6.31 -8.35
C ARG A 127 9.65 -7.37 -7.27
N GLN A 128 9.89 -6.98 -6.01
CA GLN A 128 9.74 -7.89 -4.87
C GLN A 128 8.28 -8.26 -4.65
N ALA A 129 7.37 -7.30 -4.79
CA ALA A 129 5.94 -7.53 -4.75
C ALA A 129 5.47 -8.52 -5.83
N ILE A 130 5.93 -8.39 -7.08
CA ILE A 130 5.65 -9.37 -8.14
C ILE A 130 6.17 -10.77 -7.78
N ASN A 131 7.37 -10.86 -7.17
CA ASN A 131 7.91 -12.14 -6.73
C ASN A 131 7.08 -12.73 -5.58
N ALA A 132 6.64 -11.91 -4.63
CA ALA A 132 5.76 -12.30 -3.53
C ALA A 132 4.42 -12.82 -4.08
N TYR A 133 3.79 -12.08 -4.98
CA TYR A 133 2.56 -12.49 -5.67
C TYR A 133 2.72 -13.85 -6.34
N ASN A 134 3.74 -14.02 -7.19
CA ASN A 134 3.99 -15.28 -7.90
C ASN A 134 4.24 -16.46 -6.94
N SER A 135 4.88 -16.19 -5.81
CA SER A 135 5.12 -17.23 -4.79
C SER A 135 3.82 -17.66 -4.12
N LEU A 136 2.95 -16.70 -3.78
CA LEU A 136 1.63 -16.97 -3.21
C LEU A 136 0.74 -17.73 -4.21
N MET A 137 0.73 -17.31 -5.49
CA MET A 137 -0.05 -18.00 -6.54
C MET A 137 0.34 -19.47 -6.70
N ALA A 138 1.60 -19.83 -6.44
CA ALA A 138 2.04 -21.23 -6.47
C ALA A 138 1.42 -22.08 -5.34
N GLU A 139 0.92 -21.44 -4.28
CA GLU A 139 0.23 -22.11 -3.18
C GLU A 139 -1.29 -22.24 -3.40
N GLY A 140 -1.81 -21.63 -4.48
CA GLY A 140 -3.21 -21.72 -4.89
C GLY A 140 -4.17 -20.99 -3.93
N PRO A 141 -4.02 -19.69 -3.68
CA PRO A 141 -5.01 -18.90 -2.95
C PRO A 141 -6.25 -18.65 -3.79
N GLU A 142 -7.37 -18.34 -3.15
CA GLU A 142 -8.59 -17.87 -3.79
C GLU A 142 -8.64 -16.33 -3.86
N ALA A 143 -7.88 -15.63 -3.01
CA ALA A 143 -7.75 -14.18 -3.02
C ALA A 143 -6.35 -13.73 -2.58
N ILE A 144 -5.95 -12.53 -3.05
CA ILE A 144 -4.77 -11.81 -2.57
C ILE A 144 -5.22 -10.52 -1.89
N VAL A 145 -4.69 -10.26 -0.70
CA VAL A 145 -4.87 -9.00 0.07
C VAL A 145 -3.56 -8.22 0.08
N GLY A 146 -3.61 -6.93 -0.21
CA GLY A 146 -2.44 -6.04 -0.30
C GLY A 146 -2.24 -5.53 -1.74
N CYS A 147 -1.23 -4.78 -2.06
CA CYS A 147 -0.22 -4.19 -1.19
C CYS A 147 -0.70 -2.83 -0.65
N PHE A 148 0.08 -2.20 0.26
CA PHE A 148 -0.29 -0.92 0.86
C PHE A 148 0.05 0.28 -0.05
N PHE A 149 1.22 0.27 -0.68
CA PHE A 149 1.71 1.37 -1.51
C PHE A 149 1.19 1.30 -2.95
N SER A 150 0.73 2.43 -3.51
CA SER A 150 0.17 2.49 -4.87
C SER A 150 1.15 2.04 -5.94
N SER A 151 2.40 2.53 -5.90
CA SER A 151 3.47 2.17 -6.86
C SER A 151 3.84 0.68 -6.81
N VAL A 152 3.59 0.02 -5.70
CA VAL A 152 3.81 -1.43 -5.50
C VAL A 152 2.59 -2.23 -5.93
N THR A 153 1.39 -1.72 -5.68
CA THR A 153 0.11 -2.39 -5.99
C THR A 153 -0.22 -2.38 -7.48
N LEU A 154 0.05 -1.28 -8.18
CA LEU A 154 -0.29 -1.13 -9.60
C LEU A 154 0.18 -2.29 -10.49
N PRO A 155 1.46 -2.73 -10.47
CA PRO A 155 1.89 -3.86 -11.29
C PRO A 155 1.30 -5.21 -10.83
N ILE A 156 0.98 -5.36 -9.54
CA ILE A 156 0.29 -6.55 -9.04
C ILE A 156 -1.15 -6.59 -9.50
N ALA A 157 -1.85 -5.45 -9.47
CA ALA A 157 -3.23 -5.35 -9.94
C ALA A 157 -3.35 -5.70 -11.45
N GLU A 158 -2.39 -5.27 -12.27
CA GLU A 158 -2.34 -5.64 -13.69
C GLU A 158 -2.13 -7.15 -13.88
N GLN A 159 -1.27 -7.77 -13.06
CA GLN A 159 -1.03 -9.21 -13.13
C GLN A 159 -2.23 -10.00 -12.59
N ALA A 160 -2.81 -9.62 -11.46
CA ALA A 160 -3.97 -10.27 -10.87
C ALA A 160 -5.20 -10.22 -11.80
N ALA A 161 -5.43 -9.09 -12.47
CA ALA A 161 -6.46 -8.96 -13.50
C ALA A 161 -6.22 -9.93 -14.68
N THR A 162 -4.96 -10.08 -15.12
CA THR A 162 -4.59 -11.04 -16.18
C THR A 162 -4.83 -12.48 -15.76
N ASP A 163 -4.55 -12.81 -14.50
CA ASP A 163 -4.71 -14.15 -13.92
C ASP A 163 -6.17 -14.43 -13.51
N ASN A 164 -7.08 -13.45 -13.60
CA ASN A 164 -8.45 -13.46 -13.06
C ASN A 164 -8.47 -13.76 -11.55
N MET A 165 -7.48 -13.30 -10.82
CA MET A 165 -7.35 -13.43 -9.38
C MET A 165 -8.02 -12.23 -8.69
N LEU A 166 -8.79 -12.49 -7.63
CA LEU A 166 -9.27 -11.41 -6.76
C LEU A 166 -8.09 -10.77 -6.04
N LEU A 167 -7.91 -9.46 -6.24
CA LEU A 167 -7.02 -8.63 -5.45
C LEU A 167 -7.84 -7.63 -4.65
N LEU A 168 -7.73 -7.66 -3.33
CA LEU A 168 -8.25 -6.63 -2.45
C LEU A 168 -7.08 -5.75 -1.99
N ALA A 169 -6.94 -4.58 -2.63
CA ALA A 169 -5.90 -3.62 -2.31
C ALA A 169 -6.22 -2.88 -1.00
N THR A 170 -5.24 -2.80 -0.12
CA THR A 170 -5.39 -2.20 1.21
C THR A 170 -4.47 -0.99 1.34
N GLY A 171 -5.01 0.21 1.28
CA GLY A 171 -4.23 1.46 1.39
C GLY A 171 -3.68 2.03 0.09
N ALA A 172 -3.73 1.30 -1.03
CA ALA A 172 -3.31 1.81 -2.33
C ALA A 172 -4.40 2.72 -2.94
N THR A 173 -4.26 4.02 -2.73
CA THR A 173 -5.28 5.04 -3.01
C THR A 173 -5.29 5.55 -4.45
N ASN A 174 -4.25 5.23 -5.26
CA ASN A 174 -4.20 5.65 -6.66
C ASN A 174 -5.36 5.06 -7.47
N VAL A 175 -6.05 5.91 -8.23
CA VAL A 175 -7.28 5.53 -8.97
C VAL A 175 -7.06 4.40 -9.97
N ASP A 176 -5.86 4.29 -10.53
CA ASP A 176 -5.56 3.32 -11.58
C ASP A 176 -5.49 1.87 -11.08
N VAL A 177 -5.51 1.65 -9.76
CA VAL A 177 -5.42 0.30 -9.18
C VAL A 177 -6.62 -0.56 -9.56
N THR A 178 -7.83 -0.14 -9.25
CA THR A 178 -9.07 -0.88 -9.54
C THR A 178 -9.42 -0.87 -11.02
N LEU A 179 -8.98 0.15 -11.77
CA LEU A 179 -9.17 0.23 -13.21
C LEU A 179 -8.37 -0.82 -14.01
N LYS A 180 -7.55 -1.65 -13.36
CA LYS A 180 -6.83 -2.75 -14.02
C LYS A 180 -7.72 -3.92 -14.39
N GLY A 181 -8.86 -4.13 -13.69
CA GLY A 181 -9.78 -5.21 -14.05
C GLY A 181 -10.91 -5.41 -13.04
N ASP A 182 -11.93 -6.13 -13.47
CA ASP A 182 -13.16 -6.38 -12.70
C ASP A 182 -12.96 -7.30 -11.47
N THR A 183 -11.76 -7.84 -11.28
CA THR A 183 -11.39 -8.67 -10.11
C THR A 183 -10.59 -7.91 -9.08
N ILE A 184 -10.39 -6.60 -9.28
CA ILE A 184 -9.59 -5.74 -8.41
C ILE A 184 -10.51 -4.85 -7.60
N PHE A 185 -10.41 -4.92 -6.29
CA PHE A 185 -11.17 -4.14 -5.32
C PHE A 185 -10.24 -3.43 -4.36
N ARG A 186 -10.76 -2.46 -3.60
CA ARG A 186 -10.04 -1.85 -2.48
C ARG A 186 -10.95 -1.57 -1.29
N ASP A 187 -10.36 -1.41 -0.12
CA ASP A 187 -11.03 -1.00 1.11
C ASP A 187 -10.69 0.43 1.55
N CYS A 188 -9.73 1.07 0.89
CA CYS A 188 -9.31 2.45 1.13
C CYS A 188 -10.02 3.43 0.17
N PHE A 189 -10.11 4.70 0.55
CA PHE A 189 -10.56 5.76 -0.36
C PHE A 189 -9.55 6.01 -1.49
N ILE A 190 -9.91 6.84 -2.46
CA ILE A 190 -9.06 7.18 -3.61
C ILE A 190 -8.43 8.58 -3.46
N ASP A 191 -7.26 8.80 -4.10
CA ASP A 191 -6.55 10.09 -4.08
C ASP A 191 -7.42 11.30 -4.46
N PRO A 192 -8.28 11.25 -5.51
CA PRO A 192 -9.16 12.37 -5.84
C PRO A 192 -10.07 12.77 -4.70
N TYR A 193 -10.59 11.79 -3.96
CA TYR A 193 -11.45 12.04 -2.83
C TYR A 193 -10.64 12.58 -1.65
N GLN A 194 -9.52 11.95 -1.31
CA GLN A 194 -8.61 12.38 -0.24
C GLN A 194 -8.12 13.82 -0.47
N GLY A 195 -7.65 14.13 -1.69
CA GLY A 195 -7.19 15.47 -2.06
C GLY A 195 -8.28 16.54 -1.99
N LYS A 196 -9.52 16.18 -2.37
CA LYS A 196 -10.68 17.04 -2.20
C LYS A 196 -10.94 17.37 -0.73
N MET A 197 -10.95 16.34 0.16
CA MET A 197 -11.18 16.53 1.59
C MET A 197 -10.07 17.34 2.24
N ALA A 198 -8.80 17.09 1.88
CA ALA A 198 -7.67 17.87 2.37
C ALA A 198 -7.77 19.36 1.96
N ALA A 199 -8.13 19.65 0.71
CA ALA A 199 -8.31 21.01 0.21
C ALA A 199 -9.51 21.71 0.87
N GLN A 200 -10.62 21.01 1.08
CA GLN A 200 -11.78 21.53 1.78
C GLN A 200 -11.42 21.89 3.23
N PHE A 201 -10.80 20.97 3.96
CA PHE A 201 -10.35 21.20 5.32
C PHE A 201 -9.39 22.42 5.39
N ALA A 202 -8.41 22.51 4.48
CA ALA A 202 -7.48 23.63 4.41
C ALA A 202 -8.21 24.99 4.23
N ALA A 203 -9.21 25.02 3.34
CA ALA A 203 -10.03 26.22 3.13
C ALA A 203 -10.87 26.60 4.37
N GLU A 204 -11.45 25.61 5.07
CA GLU A 204 -12.21 25.83 6.31
C GLU A 204 -11.34 26.35 7.45
N GLN A 205 -10.04 25.97 7.49
CA GLN A 205 -9.06 26.55 8.41
C GLN A 205 -8.64 27.97 8.02
N GLY A 206 -9.02 28.44 6.82
CA GLY A 206 -8.68 29.77 6.31
C GLY A 206 -7.27 29.88 5.74
N TRP A 207 -6.61 28.74 5.45
CA TRP A 207 -5.32 28.74 4.75
C TRP A 207 -5.54 29.11 3.29
N SER A 208 -4.75 30.02 2.78
CA SER A 208 -5.02 30.65 1.49
C SER A 208 -3.89 30.54 0.47
N LYS A 209 -2.68 30.18 0.91
CA LYS A 209 -1.49 30.08 0.07
C LYS A 209 -0.76 28.78 0.33
N ALA A 210 -1.02 27.81 -0.51
CA ALA A 210 -0.42 26.49 -0.39
C ALA A 210 0.94 26.41 -1.10
N ALA A 211 1.93 25.84 -0.42
CA ALA A 211 3.05 25.17 -1.05
C ALA A 211 2.75 23.67 -1.11
N VAL A 212 3.23 22.99 -2.15
CA VAL A 212 3.14 21.54 -2.27
C VAL A 212 4.54 20.98 -2.51
N ILE A 213 4.94 19.97 -1.74
CA ILE A 213 6.17 19.22 -1.99
C ILE A 213 5.75 17.74 -2.15
N TYR A 214 6.22 17.08 -3.20
CA TYR A 214 5.79 15.74 -3.54
C TYR A 214 6.95 14.89 -4.07
N ALA A 215 6.86 13.57 -3.92
CA ALA A 215 7.82 12.62 -4.48
C ALA A 215 7.45 12.32 -5.94
N ASN A 216 8.31 12.74 -6.88
CA ASN A 216 8.03 12.61 -8.31
C ASN A 216 8.23 11.19 -8.85
N ASP A 217 8.80 10.31 -8.06
CA ASP A 217 9.04 8.89 -8.35
C ASP A 217 8.02 7.94 -7.68
N ASP A 218 6.92 8.50 -7.13
CA ASP A 218 5.88 7.73 -6.44
C ASP A 218 4.47 8.04 -6.96
N ASP A 219 3.71 7.00 -7.30
CA ASP A 219 2.38 7.13 -7.91
C ASP A 219 1.32 7.70 -6.95
N TYR A 220 1.38 7.36 -5.65
CA TYR A 220 0.54 7.93 -4.62
C TYR A 220 0.79 9.43 -4.47
N SER A 221 2.05 9.80 -4.28
CA SER A 221 2.43 11.20 -4.07
C SER A 221 2.06 12.08 -5.27
N ASN A 222 2.22 11.58 -6.48
CA ASN A 222 1.80 12.25 -7.72
C ASN A 222 0.27 12.38 -7.79
N GLY A 223 -0.47 11.31 -7.57
CA GLY A 223 -1.94 11.29 -7.65
C GLY A 223 -2.57 12.23 -6.64
N LEU A 224 -2.15 12.12 -5.38
CA LEU A 224 -2.70 12.94 -4.30
C LEU A 224 -2.31 14.43 -4.43
N LYS A 225 -1.09 14.73 -4.89
CA LYS A 225 -0.68 16.12 -5.23
C LYS A 225 -1.60 16.71 -6.30
N ASP A 226 -1.86 15.99 -7.40
CA ASP A 226 -2.68 16.49 -8.49
C ASP A 226 -4.12 16.74 -8.03
N ALA A 227 -4.68 15.81 -7.27
CA ALA A 227 -6.01 15.92 -6.68
C ALA A 227 -6.11 17.11 -5.68
N PHE A 228 -5.11 17.27 -4.83
CA PHE A 228 -5.08 18.43 -3.92
C PHE A 228 -5.02 19.75 -4.67
N ILE A 229 -4.13 19.90 -5.67
CA ILE A 229 -3.96 21.15 -6.43
C ILE A 229 -5.26 21.52 -7.14
N GLU A 230 -5.91 20.56 -7.82
CA GLU A 230 -7.17 20.80 -8.51
C GLU A 230 -8.26 21.32 -7.56
N ASN A 231 -8.38 20.68 -6.39
CA ASN A 231 -9.38 21.07 -5.41
C ASN A 231 -9.00 22.33 -4.61
N ALA A 232 -7.72 22.60 -4.39
CA ALA A 232 -7.23 23.82 -3.74
C ALA A 232 -7.67 25.06 -4.51
N GLU A 233 -7.47 25.09 -5.83
CA GLU A 233 -7.91 26.19 -6.70
C GLU A 233 -9.43 26.37 -6.66
N ALA A 234 -10.20 25.26 -6.68
CA ALA A 234 -11.66 25.29 -6.60
C ALA A 234 -12.17 25.85 -5.26
N ASN A 235 -11.42 25.69 -4.18
CA ASN A 235 -11.70 26.21 -2.84
C ASN A 235 -11.07 27.58 -2.55
N GLY A 236 -10.45 28.22 -3.56
CA GLY A 236 -9.87 29.57 -3.46
C GLY A 236 -8.51 29.62 -2.78
N ILE A 237 -7.80 28.50 -2.70
CA ILE A 237 -6.43 28.42 -2.20
C ILE A 237 -5.47 28.63 -3.38
N GLU A 238 -4.58 29.61 -3.28
CA GLU A 238 -3.53 29.87 -4.28
C GLU A 238 -2.35 28.90 -4.04
N VAL A 239 -2.00 28.09 -5.04
CA VAL A 239 -0.79 27.27 -5.00
C VAL A 239 0.40 28.13 -5.42
N VAL A 240 1.19 28.58 -4.44
CA VAL A 240 2.31 29.52 -4.65
C VAL A 240 3.64 28.84 -4.96
N TYR A 241 3.79 27.55 -4.67
CA TYR A 241 5.00 26.78 -4.93
C TYR A 241 4.67 25.29 -5.07
N VAL A 242 5.29 24.64 -6.05
CA VAL A 242 5.30 23.18 -6.17
C VAL A 242 6.76 22.75 -6.26
N GLY A 243 7.20 21.94 -5.30
CA GLY A 243 8.55 21.41 -5.20
C GLY A 243 8.58 19.90 -5.34
N GLU A 244 9.62 19.38 -5.98
CA GLU A 244 9.83 17.94 -6.17
C GLU A 244 10.84 17.41 -5.17
N CYS A 245 10.65 16.16 -4.77
CA CYS A 245 11.61 15.31 -4.09
C CYS A 245 11.53 13.91 -4.66
N THR A 246 12.29 12.99 -4.08
CA THR A 246 12.18 11.55 -4.33
C THR A 246 11.87 10.81 -3.02
N THR A 247 11.39 9.59 -3.12
CA THR A 247 11.10 8.73 -1.95
C THR A 247 12.32 8.43 -1.09
N THR A 248 13.52 8.64 -1.63
CA THR A 248 14.81 8.37 -0.95
C THR A 248 15.54 9.64 -0.50
N ASP A 249 14.96 10.82 -0.71
CA ASP A 249 15.58 12.08 -0.28
C ASP A 249 15.62 12.16 1.25
N THR A 250 16.73 12.70 1.76
CA THR A 250 16.97 12.89 3.21
C THR A 250 17.24 14.35 3.58
N ASP A 251 17.31 15.27 2.62
CA ASP A 251 17.54 16.71 2.83
C ASP A 251 16.50 17.53 2.06
N TYR A 252 15.65 18.21 2.80
CA TYR A 252 14.57 19.04 2.30
C TYR A 252 14.84 20.55 2.47
N SER A 253 16.06 20.96 2.84
CA SER A 253 16.40 22.34 3.14
C SER A 253 16.14 23.31 1.99
N SER A 254 16.34 22.84 0.75
CA SER A 254 16.09 23.64 -0.46
C SER A 254 14.60 23.91 -0.65
N GLN A 255 13.78 22.84 -0.59
CA GLN A 255 12.34 22.94 -0.75
C GLN A 255 11.72 23.77 0.38
N ALA A 256 12.12 23.53 1.63
CA ALA A 256 11.69 24.29 2.80
C ALA A 256 11.98 25.80 2.67
N SER A 257 13.17 26.15 2.18
CA SER A 257 13.53 27.56 1.91
C SER A 257 12.62 28.19 0.84
N GLN A 258 12.21 27.44 -0.18
CA GLN A 258 11.28 27.93 -1.21
C GLN A 258 9.86 28.09 -0.68
N VAL A 259 9.38 27.21 0.21
CA VAL A 259 8.08 27.38 0.89
C VAL A 259 7.99 28.74 1.57
N VAL A 260 9.01 29.08 2.37
CA VAL A 260 9.09 30.35 3.08
C VAL A 260 9.22 31.52 2.10
N ALA A 261 10.11 31.43 1.10
CA ALA A 261 10.39 32.49 0.15
C ALA A 261 9.18 32.85 -0.71
N ASN A 262 8.31 31.89 -1.03
CA ASN A 262 7.08 32.11 -1.78
C ASN A 262 5.90 32.60 -0.90
N GLY A 263 6.09 32.69 0.41
CA GLY A 263 5.09 33.20 1.33
C GLY A 263 3.87 32.31 1.51
N ALA A 264 4.08 31.02 1.48
CA ALA A 264 3.05 30.05 1.82
C ALA A 264 2.63 30.20 3.29
N ASP A 265 1.34 30.02 3.58
CA ASP A 265 0.79 29.92 4.93
C ASP A 265 0.41 28.45 5.28
N PHE A 266 0.49 27.57 4.28
CA PHE A 266 0.17 26.16 4.36
C PHE A 266 1.12 25.35 3.47
N LEU A 267 1.55 24.17 3.95
CA LEU A 267 2.38 23.22 3.19
C LEU A 267 1.65 21.87 3.11
N PHE A 268 1.40 21.39 1.90
CA PHE A 268 0.88 20.07 1.63
C PHE A 268 2.01 19.12 1.22
N TYR A 269 2.11 17.96 1.90
CA TYR A 269 3.18 16.98 1.70
C TYR A 269 2.61 15.54 1.63
N PRO A 270 2.14 15.11 0.45
CA PRO A 270 1.60 13.76 0.25
C PRO A 270 2.74 12.74 0.07
N CYS A 271 3.40 12.38 1.15
CA CYS A 271 4.48 11.39 1.18
C CYS A 271 4.33 10.47 2.41
N PHE A 272 5.27 9.56 2.59
CA PHE A 272 5.17 8.52 3.61
C PHE A 272 5.95 8.85 4.89
N LEU A 273 5.57 8.15 5.93
CA LEU A 273 5.96 8.31 7.34
C LEU A 273 7.47 8.45 7.60
N ASP A 274 8.32 7.80 6.81
CA ASP A 274 9.78 7.80 6.97
C ASP A 274 10.44 9.12 6.57
N THR A 275 9.82 9.87 5.65
CA THR A 275 10.30 11.18 5.18
C THR A 275 9.63 12.35 5.87
N VAL A 276 8.47 12.12 6.50
CA VAL A 276 7.66 13.18 7.15
C VAL A 276 8.44 13.94 8.22
N PRO A 277 9.14 13.30 9.18
CA PRO A 277 9.92 14.02 10.18
C PRO A 277 11.04 14.86 9.56
N LEU A 278 11.64 14.38 8.48
CA LEU A 278 12.73 15.09 7.79
C LEU A 278 12.24 16.40 7.16
N LEU A 279 11.09 16.33 6.46
CA LEU A 279 10.50 17.53 5.86
C LEU A 279 9.98 18.51 6.93
N VAL A 280 9.23 18.01 7.93
CA VAL A 280 8.70 18.85 9.01
C VAL A 280 9.84 19.58 9.71
N GLY A 281 10.92 18.87 10.07
CA GLY A 281 12.11 19.44 10.65
C GLY A 281 12.73 20.52 9.77
N ALA A 282 12.97 20.22 8.51
CA ALA A 282 13.53 21.18 7.56
C ALA A 282 12.65 22.44 7.36
N ALA A 283 11.32 22.28 7.33
CA ALA A 283 10.38 23.39 7.20
C ALA A 283 10.43 24.32 8.45
N ARG A 284 10.41 23.73 9.65
CA ARG A 284 10.51 24.49 10.91
C ARG A 284 11.87 25.17 11.06
N ASP A 285 12.97 24.50 10.71
CA ASP A 285 14.33 25.08 10.72
C ASP A 285 14.50 26.22 9.71
N ALA A 286 13.78 26.18 8.58
CA ALA A 286 13.71 27.29 7.63
C ALA A 286 12.86 28.48 8.11
N GLY A 287 12.17 28.35 9.26
CA GLY A 287 11.30 29.35 9.83
C GLY A 287 9.87 29.34 9.32
N PHE A 288 9.41 28.20 8.76
CA PHE A 288 8.01 28.04 8.38
C PHE A 288 7.15 27.76 9.63
N GLU A 289 6.25 28.69 9.97
CA GLU A 289 5.34 28.61 11.12
C GLU A 289 3.91 28.21 10.71
N GLY A 290 3.64 28.10 9.39
CA GLY A 290 2.34 27.71 8.84
C GLY A 290 1.96 26.28 9.16
N ALA A 291 0.73 25.90 8.81
CA ALA A 291 0.26 24.53 8.93
C ALA A 291 0.96 23.61 7.92
N ILE A 292 1.21 22.36 8.31
CA ILE A 292 1.72 21.31 7.42
C ILE A 292 0.72 20.17 7.45
N MET A 293 0.33 19.69 6.28
CA MET A 293 -0.63 18.60 6.17
C MET A 293 -0.16 17.56 5.15
N GLY A 294 -0.42 16.30 5.44
CA GLY A 294 -0.22 15.21 4.51
C GLY A 294 -1.46 14.37 4.31
N GLY A 295 -1.26 13.24 3.66
CA GLY A 295 -2.25 12.20 3.46
C GLY A 295 -2.09 11.05 4.47
N ASP A 296 -2.80 9.96 4.22
CA ASP A 296 -2.81 8.73 5.02
C ASP A 296 -1.43 8.09 5.20
N GLY A 297 -0.50 8.33 4.27
CA GLY A 297 0.90 7.91 4.39
C GLY A 297 1.66 8.49 5.59
N TRP A 298 1.08 9.45 6.34
CA TRP A 298 1.69 10.02 7.54
C TRP A 298 1.44 9.20 8.82
N ASP A 299 0.49 8.27 8.77
CA ASP A 299 0.15 7.47 9.95
C ASP A 299 1.32 6.59 10.39
N GLY A 300 1.69 6.68 11.66
CA GLY A 300 2.87 6.01 12.20
C GLY A 300 4.19 6.79 12.06
N ALA A 301 4.17 8.07 11.62
CA ALA A 301 5.37 8.90 11.60
C ALA A 301 5.97 9.08 12.99
N ASP A 302 7.29 8.89 13.12
CA ASP A 302 8.00 9.05 14.39
C ASP A 302 8.18 10.54 14.73
N THR A 303 7.50 10.98 15.76
CA THR A 303 7.56 12.36 16.28
C THR A 303 8.52 12.54 17.45
N SER A 304 9.21 11.47 17.87
CA SER A 304 10.05 11.44 19.08
C SER A 304 11.15 12.48 19.05
N GLY A 305 11.15 13.38 20.05
CA GLY A 305 12.10 14.49 20.13
C GLY A 305 11.84 15.65 19.18
N MET A 306 10.70 15.63 18.49
CA MET A 306 10.25 16.66 17.54
C MET A 306 8.83 17.15 17.87
N GLU A 307 8.33 16.92 19.07
CA GLU A 307 6.95 17.16 19.49
C GLU A 307 6.51 18.61 19.20
N ASP A 308 7.37 19.58 19.51
CA ASP A 308 7.11 21.00 19.23
C ASP A 308 7.04 21.32 17.72
N GLN A 309 7.77 20.59 16.88
CA GLN A 309 7.82 20.80 15.43
C GLN A 309 6.57 20.25 14.73
N PHE A 310 5.95 19.21 15.31
CA PHE A 310 4.70 18.63 14.83
C PHE A 310 3.46 19.41 15.30
N ALA A 311 3.63 20.44 16.13
CA ALA A 311 2.56 21.37 16.40
C ALA A 311 2.04 22.00 15.09
N ASN A 312 0.72 22.08 14.93
CA ASN A 312 0.06 22.57 13.70
C ASN A 312 0.36 21.69 12.46
N CYS A 313 0.52 20.37 12.68
CA CYS A 313 0.58 19.36 11.62
C CYS A 313 -0.70 18.53 11.61
N TYR A 314 -1.12 18.12 10.40
CA TYR A 314 -2.39 17.42 10.16
C TYR A 314 -2.19 16.35 9.09
N PHE A 315 -3.08 15.36 9.06
CA PHE A 315 -3.13 14.41 7.96
C PHE A 315 -4.52 13.77 7.83
N THR A 316 -4.87 13.38 6.61
CA THR A 316 -6.05 12.58 6.35
C THR A 316 -5.75 11.11 6.64
N ASN A 317 -6.75 10.36 7.13
CA ASN A 317 -6.58 8.94 7.42
C ASN A 317 -7.88 8.16 7.19
N HIS A 318 -7.77 6.85 7.11
CA HIS A 318 -8.89 5.93 6.91
C HIS A 318 -9.74 5.74 8.17
N TYR A 319 -9.16 6.00 9.34
CA TYR A 319 -9.81 5.95 10.66
C TYR A 319 -9.03 6.80 11.65
N SER A 320 -9.53 6.87 12.89
CA SER A 320 -8.74 7.33 14.03
C SER A 320 -8.87 6.34 15.18
N SER A 321 -7.75 5.99 15.81
CA SER A 321 -7.74 5.13 17.00
C SER A 321 -8.46 5.74 18.22
N GLU A 322 -8.76 7.04 18.20
CA GLU A 322 -9.53 7.75 19.22
C GLU A 322 -11.04 7.80 18.90
N ASP A 323 -11.48 7.32 17.73
CA ASP A 323 -12.88 7.23 17.39
C ASP A 323 -13.60 6.26 18.34
N THR A 324 -14.76 6.68 18.84
CA THR A 324 -15.57 5.92 19.81
C THR A 324 -16.60 5.01 19.15
N ALA A 325 -16.64 4.95 17.82
CA ALA A 325 -17.48 4.00 17.10
C ALA A 325 -17.21 2.55 17.58
N PRO A 326 -18.25 1.73 17.78
CA PRO A 326 -18.08 0.41 18.40
C PRO A 326 -17.08 -0.51 17.68
N ALA A 327 -17.01 -0.45 16.33
CA ALA A 327 -16.06 -1.24 15.56
C ALA A 327 -14.62 -0.81 15.84
N VAL A 328 -14.35 0.50 15.81
CA VAL A 328 -13.02 1.06 16.10
C VAL A 328 -12.61 0.76 17.54
N ALA A 329 -13.48 1.07 18.52
CA ALA A 329 -13.16 0.86 19.93
C ALA A 329 -12.85 -0.61 20.26
N ASN A 330 -13.57 -1.55 19.64
CA ASN A 330 -13.33 -2.99 19.80
C ASN A 330 -12.00 -3.41 19.19
N PHE A 331 -11.73 -3.00 17.95
CA PHE A 331 -10.47 -3.27 17.26
C PHE A 331 -9.28 -2.73 18.05
N VAL A 332 -9.30 -1.43 18.39
CA VAL A 332 -8.21 -0.76 19.13
C VAL A 332 -7.95 -1.42 20.49
N SER A 333 -9.03 -1.74 21.23
CA SER A 333 -8.88 -2.39 22.55
C SER A 333 -8.23 -3.77 22.43
N LYS A 334 -8.69 -4.62 21.51
CA LYS A 334 -8.16 -5.98 21.34
C LYS A 334 -6.75 -5.97 20.77
N PHE A 335 -6.50 -5.14 19.75
CA PHE A 335 -5.19 -4.99 19.15
C PHE A 335 -4.16 -4.54 20.19
N THR A 336 -4.50 -3.48 20.96
CA THR A 336 -3.61 -2.93 21.98
C THR A 336 -3.35 -3.93 23.12
N GLU A 337 -4.37 -4.70 23.54
CA GLU A 337 -4.22 -5.72 24.57
C GLU A 337 -3.26 -6.84 24.14
N THR A 338 -3.27 -7.21 22.86
CA THR A 338 -2.52 -8.36 22.33
C THR A 338 -1.13 -7.96 21.86
N TYR A 339 -1.01 -6.86 21.11
CA TYR A 339 0.19 -6.47 20.37
C TYR A 339 0.82 -5.14 20.83
N GLY A 340 0.13 -4.37 21.68
CA GLY A 340 0.57 -3.02 22.05
C GLY A 340 0.09 -1.97 21.05
N THR A 341 0.69 -0.77 21.11
CA THR A 341 0.28 0.38 20.26
C THR A 341 1.28 0.73 19.17
N GLU A 342 2.44 0.09 19.13
CA GLU A 342 3.55 0.51 18.25
C GLU A 342 3.23 0.30 16.76
N SER A 343 2.50 -0.75 16.42
CA SER A 343 2.06 -1.06 15.05
C SER A 343 0.56 -0.85 14.83
N LEU A 344 -0.13 -0.16 15.74
CA LEU A 344 -1.54 0.22 15.60
C LEU A 344 -1.63 1.47 14.72
N ASN A 345 -1.96 1.29 13.46
CA ASN A 345 -2.05 2.34 12.44
C ASN A 345 -3.15 2.03 11.42
N GLY A 346 -3.35 2.92 10.43
CA GLY A 346 -4.37 2.76 9.39
C GLY A 346 -4.17 1.51 8.54
N CYS A 347 -2.93 1.11 8.30
CA CYS A 347 -2.61 -0.12 7.60
C CYS A 347 -3.17 -1.34 8.36
N ALA A 348 -2.92 -1.43 9.66
CA ALA A 348 -3.47 -2.51 10.49
C ALA A 348 -5.02 -2.56 10.44
N ALA A 349 -5.67 -1.39 10.51
CA ALA A 349 -7.13 -1.30 10.44
C ALA A 349 -7.68 -1.80 9.10
N LEU A 350 -7.06 -1.42 7.98
CA LEU A 350 -7.48 -1.84 6.64
C LEU A 350 -7.25 -3.35 6.44
N TYR A 351 -6.09 -3.90 6.83
CA TYR A 351 -5.85 -5.35 6.71
C TYR A 351 -6.81 -6.17 7.59
N TYR A 352 -7.19 -5.66 8.76
CA TYR A 352 -8.21 -6.30 9.59
C TYR A 352 -9.56 -6.34 8.85
N ASP A 353 -10.02 -5.19 8.33
CA ASP A 353 -11.28 -5.09 7.60
C ASP A 353 -11.25 -5.95 6.32
N ALA A 354 -10.13 -6.00 5.59
CA ALA A 354 -9.99 -6.79 4.36
C ALA A 354 -10.25 -8.28 4.57
N ILE A 355 -9.79 -8.84 5.69
CA ILE A 355 -10.05 -10.25 6.01
C ILE A 355 -11.53 -10.51 6.28
N TYR A 356 -12.21 -9.59 6.99
CA TYR A 356 -13.66 -9.67 7.20
C TYR A 356 -14.46 -9.44 5.91
N MET A 357 -13.98 -8.58 5.01
CA MET A 357 -14.60 -8.37 3.71
C MET A 357 -14.59 -9.65 2.85
N LEU A 358 -13.52 -10.44 2.90
CA LEU A 358 -13.46 -11.72 2.18
C LEU A 358 -14.45 -12.75 2.75
N GLU A 359 -14.57 -12.82 4.07
CA GLU A 359 -15.55 -13.69 4.73
C GLU A 359 -16.98 -13.29 4.36
N GLN A 360 -17.29 -11.98 4.43
CA GLN A 360 -18.60 -11.48 4.03
C GLN A 360 -18.88 -11.68 2.53
N ALA A 361 -17.85 -11.57 1.66
CA ALA A 361 -18.00 -11.86 0.23
C ALA A 361 -18.39 -13.32 -0.01
N ALA A 362 -17.77 -14.25 0.70
CA ALA A 362 -18.14 -15.67 0.64
C ALA A 362 -19.58 -15.92 1.14
N GLU A 363 -20.01 -15.23 2.22
CA GLU A 363 -21.41 -15.29 2.67
C GLU A 363 -22.39 -14.76 1.62
N ASN A 364 -22.08 -13.63 0.98
CA ASN A 364 -22.93 -13.00 -0.03
C ASN A 364 -23.14 -13.91 -1.26
N ALA A 365 -22.08 -14.60 -1.71
CA ALA A 365 -22.12 -15.44 -2.90
C ALA A 365 -22.42 -16.92 -2.61
N GLY A 366 -22.18 -17.37 -1.38
CA GLY A 366 -22.36 -18.77 -0.97
C GLY A 366 -21.24 -19.70 -1.49
N GLY A 367 -19.99 -19.21 -1.64
CA GLY A 367 -18.85 -19.96 -2.12
C GLY A 367 -17.52 -19.31 -1.78
N THR A 368 -16.45 -20.09 -1.83
CA THR A 368 -15.08 -19.65 -1.45
C THR A 368 -14.14 -19.48 -2.63
N ASP A 369 -14.50 -19.98 -3.82
CA ASP A 369 -13.65 -19.82 -5.00
C ASP A 369 -13.57 -18.35 -5.46
N THR A 370 -12.51 -18.01 -6.18
CA THR A 370 -12.23 -16.63 -6.63
C THR A 370 -13.43 -15.98 -7.34
N ALA A 371 -14.15 -16.72 -8.18
CA ALA A 371 -15.28 -16.15 -8.92
C ALA A 371 -16.45 -15.82 -7.99
N SER A 372 -16.73 -16.69 -7.00
CA SER A 372 -17.72 -16.44 -5.96
C SER A 372 -17.33 -15.23 -5.09
N LEU A 373 -16.07 -15.13 -4.69
CA LEU A 373 -15.60 -13.97 -3.92
C LEU A 373 -15.73 -12.65 -4.71
N VAL A 374 -15.41 -12.63 -6.00
CA VAL A 374 -15.61 -11.46 -6.88
C VAL A 374 -17.09 -11.09 -6.98
N GLU A 375 -17.99 -12.08 -7.14
CA GLU A 375 -19.45 -11.84 -7.14
C GLU A 375 -19.90 -11.23 -5.80
N GLY A 376 -19.42 -11.79 -4.68
CA GLY A 376 -19.79 -11.33 -3.34
C GLY A 376 -19.23 -9.95 -2.97
N MET A 377 -18.10 -9.54 -3.56
CA MET A 377 -17.52 -8.20 -3.41
C MET A 377 -18.26 -7.14 -4.23
N THR A 378 -18.81 -7.51 -5.39
CA THR A 378 -19.42 -6.55 -6.32
C THR A 378 -20.61 -5.83 -5.69
N GLY A 379 -20.50 -4.52 -5.49
CA GLY A 379 -21.55 -3.70 -4.86
C GLY A 379 -21.78 -4.01 -3.38
N MET A 380 -20.83 -4.66 -2.73
CA MET A 380 -20.93 -5.01 -1.30
C MET A 380 -20.99 -3.74 -0.44
N THR A 381 -21.89 -3.74 0.54
CA THR A 381 -21.85 -2.79 1.66
C THR A 381 -21.20 -3.46 2.85
N PHE A 382 -20.14 -2.86 3.34
CA PHE A 382 -19.36 -3.36 4.47
C PHE A 382 -19.37 -2.36 5.63
N THR A 383 -19.31 -2.86 6.86
CA THR A 383 -19.17 -2.05 8.07
C THR A 383 -18.04 -2.63 8.91
N GLY A 384 -16.96 -1.88 9.05
CA GLY A 384 -15.77 -2.27 9.78
C GLY A 384 -15.12 -1.13 10.55
N VAL A 385 -13.83 -1.24 10.79
CA VAL A 385 -13.00 -0.23 11.46
C VAL A 385 -12.92 1.03 10.61
N GLY A 386 -12.81 0.88 9.30
CA GLY A 386 -12.81 1.98 8.33
C GLY A 386 -14.19 2.63 8.10
N GLY A 387 -15.20 2.33 8.92
CA GLY A 387 -16.55 2.85 8.80
C GLY A 387 -17.49 1.97 7.98
N THR A 388 -18.62 2.57 7.55
CA THR A 388 -19.58 1.90 6.66
C THR A 388 -19.44 2.49 5.26
N PHE A 389 -19.29 1.62 4.25
CA PHE A 389 -19.14 2.03 2.86
C PHE A 389 -19.76 1.00 1.92
N THR A 390 -20.00 1.42 0.69
CA THR A 390 -20.43 0.52 -0.39
C THR A 390 -19.42 0.61 -1.53
N LEU A 391 -19.02 -0.54 -2.06
CA LEU A 391 -18.15 -0.61 -3.22
C LEU A 391 -18.93 -0.19 -4.47
N ASP A 392 -18.38 0.74 -5.24
CA ASP A 392 -18.95 1.23 -6.49
C ASP A 392 -18.74 0.25 -7.66
N GLU A 393 -19.08 0.68 -8.87
CA GLU A 393 -18.93 -0.12 -10.10
C GLU A 393 -17.46 -0.43 -10.47
N ASN A 394 -16.50 0.32 -9.92
CA ASN A 394 -15.06 0.10 -10.10
C ASN A 394 -14.44 -0.72 -8.97
N GLY A 395 -15.19 -1.04 -7.92
CA GLY A 395 -14.67 -1.70 -6.71
C GLY A 395 -14.03 -0.73 -5.72
N ASP A 396 -14.34 0.57 -5.81
CA ASP A 396 -13.88 1.63 -4.93
C ASP A 396 -14.92 1.95 -3.85
N PRO A 397 -14.56 2.15 -2.58
CA PRO A 397 -15.48 2.54 -1.54
C PRO A 397 -15.69 4.05 -1.47
N GLU A 398 -16.94 4.49 -1.32
CA GLU A 398 -17.25 5.83 -0.82
C GLU A 398 -17.28 5.77 0.70
N LYS A 399 -16.29 6.37 1.36
CA LYS A 399 -16.15 6.32 2.82
C LYS A 399 -15.69 7.65 3.40
N SER A 400 -15.95 7.85 4.71
CA SER A 400 -15.51 9.02 5.45
C SER A 400 -13.98 9.11 5.55
N VAL A 401 -13.46 10.33 5.73
CA VAL A 401 -12.03 10.61 5.95
C VAL A 401 -11.84 11.20 7.33
N ALA A 402 -11.03 10.56 8.16
CA ALA A 402 -10.60 11.12 9.42
C ALA A 402 -9.52 12.20 9.18
N ILE A 403 -9.62 13.32 9.89
CA ILE A 403 -8.56 14.32 9.99
C ILE A 403 -7.91 14.15 11.36
N ASN A 404 -6.64 13.82 11.35
CA ASN A 404 -5.83 13.69 12.54
C ASN A 404 -4.84 14.88 12.66
N THR A 405 -4.41 15.17 13.88
CA THR A 405 -3.40 16.16 14.22
C THR A 405 -2.45 15.59 15.26
N TYR A 406 -1.50 16.39 15.75
CA TYR A 406 -0.57 16.01 16.79
C TYR A 406 -0.66 16.97 17.99
N GLU A 407 -0.79 16.43 19.19
CA GLU A 407 -0.67 17.15 20.47
C GLU A 407 0.40 16.49 21.32
N ASP A 408 1.40 17.24 21.73
CA ASP A 408 2.56 16.75 22.49
C ASP A 408 3.22 15.51 21.82
N GLY A 409 3.29 15.53 20.48
CA GLY A 409 3.83 14.44 19.66
C GLY A 409 2.93 13.21 19.54
N GLN A 410 1.76 13.20 20.14
CA GLN A 410 0.79 12.12 20.05
C GLN A 410 -0.26 12.43 18.99
N MET A 411 -0.60 11.45 18.16
CA MET A 411 -1.71 11.58 17.23
C MET A 411 -3.01 11.82 18.00
N LYS A 412 -3.82 12.73 17.46
CA LYS A 412 -5.14 13.10 17.99
C LYS A 412 -6.15 13.16 16.87
N TRP A 413 -7.32 12.61 17.13
CA TRP A 413 -8.48 12.77 16.26
C TRP A 413 -9.04 14.18 16.37
N LEU A 414 -9.17 14.86 15.23
CA LEU A 414 -9.74 16.20 15.18
C LEU A 414 -11.22 16.16 14.77
N LEU A 415 -11.52 15.51 13.66
CA LEU A 415 -12.88 15.35 13.12
C LEU A 415 -12.89 14.24 12.03
N THR A 416 -14.09 13.88 11.60
CA THR A 416 -14.31 13.05 10.42
C THR A 416 -15.14 13.84 9.41
N LEU A 417 -14.77 13.75 8.13
CA LEU A 417 -15.53 14.31 7.00
C LEU A 417 -16.28 13.18 6.31
N SER A 418 -17.60 13.34 6.12
CA SER A 418 -18.43 12.41 5.34
C SER A 418 -18.05 12.45 3.85
N PRO A 419 -18.52 11.50 3.02
CA PRO A 419 -18.35 11.56 1.57
C PRO A 419 -18.84 12.86 0.93
N GLU A 420 -19.84 13.50 1.49
CA GLU A 420 -20.35 14.80 1.04
C GLU A 420 -19.48 15.97 1.53
N GLY A 421 -18.49 15.72 2.41
CA GLY A 421 -17.61 16.72 3.00
C GLY A 421 -18.21 17.45 4.20
N GLU A 422 -19.27 16.89 4.82
CA GLU A 422 -19.83 17.42 6.06
C GLU A 422 -19.08 16.84 7.27
N GLN A 423 -18.96 17.60 8.35
CA GLN A 423 -18.35 17.11 9.60
C GLN A 423 -19.33 16.19 10.33
N GLU A 424 -18.85 15.01 10.69
CA GLU A 424 -19.56 14.01 11.49
C GLU A 424 -19.22 14.09 12.97
#